data_4a51a18c0b39539517bd9dc4d0766bc0
#
_entry.id   4a51a18c0b39539517bd9dc4d0766bc0
#
_cell.length_a   1.000
_cell.length_b   1.000
_cell.length_c   1.000
_cell.angle_alpha   90.00
_cell.angle_beta   90.00
_cell.angle_gamma   90.00
#
_symmetry.space_group_name_H-M   'P 1'
#
loop_
_entity.id
_entity.type
_entity.pdbx_description
1 polymer ?
#
loop_
_entity_poly.entity_id
_entity_poly.type
_entity_poly.pdbx_seq_one_letter_code
_entity_poly.pdbx_strand_id
1 'polypeptide(L)'
;NGNYVKVYAPKKQFGPAEFRRMIYKQTPRMQLDDTFGAFDCPDAGQIAPRRTVSTTPLQALNLLNSAFMVQQARFLAERVETDAGPDASAQVRRAFALAFQRPPGATELDAATRLVKEHGLAALCRAVLNANEFVFVD
;
A
#
# COMPACT_ATOMS: atom_id res chain seq x y z
N ASN A 1 12.54 -4.74 -40.93
CA ASN A 1 11.89 -5.48 -39.85
C ASN A 1 12.26 -4.87 -38.52
N GLY A 2 11.54 -3.81 -38.11
CA GLY A 2 11.79 -3.12 -36.88
C GLY A 2 11.23 -3.95 -35.71
N ASN A 3 12.11 -4.49 -34.88
CA ASN A 3 11.75 -5.06 -33.59
C ASN A 3 11.25 -3.93 -32.68
N TYR A 4 9.94 -3.73 -32.62
CA TYR A 4 9.31 -2.83 -31.68
C TYR A 4 9.25 -3.47 -30.28
N VAL A 5 10.39 -3.79 -29.68
CA VAL A 5 10.44 -4.09 -28.26
C VAL A 5 10.48 -2.75 -27.53
N LYS A 6 9.30 -2.19 -27.24
CA LYS A 6 9.21 -1.11 -26.27
C LYS A 6 9.68 -1.66 -24.94
N VAL A 7 10.86 -1.26 -24.51
CA VAL A 7 11.34 -1.58 -23.16
C VAL A 7 10.38 -0.94 -22.17
N TYR A 8 9.60 -1.76 -21.47
CA TYR A 8 8.72 -1.29 -20.42
C TYR A 8 9.55 -0.95 -19.18
N ALA A 9 9.58 0.32 -18.80
CA ALA A 9 10.14 0.75 -17.53
C ALA A 9 9.00 0.90 -16.52
N PRO A 10 8.98 0.12 -15.43
CA PRO A 10 7.96 0.28 -14.39
C PRO A 10 8.00 1.69 -13.82
N LYS A 11 6.85 2.33 -13.71
CA LYS A 11 6.75 3.66 -13.10
C LYS A 11 7.08 3.58 -11.61
N LYS A 12 7.92 4.49 -11.14
CA LYS A 12 8.28 4.63 -9.72
C LYS A 12 7.43 5.66 -8.97
N GLN A 13 6.69 6.49 -9.71
CA GLN A 13 5.78 7.51 -9.16
C GLN A 13 4.40 7.31 -9.76
N PHE A 14 3.39 7.41 -8.91
CA PHE A 14 1.99 7.19 -9.25
C PHE A 14 1.20 8.46 -8.96
N GLY A 15 0.42 8.91 -9.94
CA GLY A 15 -0.48 10.05 -9.81
C GLY A 15 -1.94 9.64 -9.95
N PRO A 16 -2.88 10.59 -9.90
CA PRO A 16 -4.32 10.29 -9.99
C PRO A 16 -4.73 9.49 -11.23
N ALA A 17 -4.00 9.62 -12.34
CA ALA A 17 -4.26 8.87 -13.56
C ALA A 17 -3.93 7.37 -13.44
N GLU A 18 -3.03 7.00 -12.53
CA GLU A 18 -2.60 5.63 -12.26
C GLU A 18 -3.39 4.95 -11.12
N PHE A 19 -4.22 5.68 -10.35
CA PHE A 19 -5.05 5.11 -9.28
C PHE A 19 -6.26 4.36 -9.87
N ARG A 20 -5.98 3.26 -10.54
CA ARG A 20 -6.95 2.39 -11.21
C ARG A 20 -6.73 0.95 -10.79
N ARG A 21 -7.77 0.15 -10.97
CA ARG A 21 -7.64 -1.30 -10.79
C ARG A 21 -6.52 -1.84 -11.68
N MET A 22 -5.80 -2.83 -11.17
CA MET A 22 -4.67 -3.48 -11.83
C MET A 22 -4.98 -3.97 -13.25
N ILE A 23 -6.23 -4.35 -13.55
CA ILE A 23 -6.67 -4.79 -14.88
C ILE A 23 -6.42 -3.73 -15.98
N TYR A 24 -6.31 -2.45 -15.60
CA TYR A 24 -6.02 -1.37 -16.54
C TYR A 24 -4.51 -1.06 -16.68
N LYS A 25 -3.66 -1.77 -15.92
CA LYS A 25 -2.22 -1.61 -16.02
C LYS A 25 -1.68 -2.46 -17.16
N GLN A 26 -0.81 -1.87 -17.98
CA GLN A 26 -0.08 -2.61 -19.00
C GLN A 26 0.82 -3.65 -18.33
N THR A 27 0.61 -4.92 -18.63
CA THR A 27 1.41 -6.04 -18.11
C THR A 27 2.10 -6.74 -19.27
N PRO A 28 3.40 -6.48 -19.52
CA PRO A 28 4.17 -7.21 -20.53
C PRO A 28 4.31 -8.68 -20.13
N ARG A 29 4.16 -9.61 -21.09
CA ARG A 29 4.21 -11.06 -20.84
C ARG A 29 5.55 -11.55 -20.28
N MET A 30 6.64 -10.83 -20.57
CA MET A 30 7.99 -11.23 -20.19
C MET A 30 8.54 -10.49 -18.96
N GLN A 31 7.74 -9.67 -18.31
CA GLN A 31 8.19 -8.86 -17.19
C GLN A 31 7.14 -8.83 -16.09
N LEU A 32 7.42 -9.54 -14.99
CA LEU A 32 6.62 -9.47 -13.77
C LEU A 32 6.85 -8.11 -13.10
N ASP A 33 5.78 -7.49 -12.65
CA ASP A 33 5.84 -6.34 -11.77
C ASP A 33 6.20 -6.81 -10.35
N ASP A 34 7.21 -6.22 -9.74
CA ASP A 34 7.73 -6.64 -8.43
C ASP A 34 6.64 -6.62 -7.34
N THR A 35 5.72 -5.68 -7.42
CA THR A 35 4.61 -5.57 -6.47
C THR A 35 3.60 -6.69 -6.66
N PHE A 36 3.18 -6.94 -7.89
CA PHE A 36 2.12 -7.91 -8.18
C PHE A 36 2.63 -9.35 -8.24
N GLY A 37 3.89 -9.57 -8.60
CA GLY A 37 4.52 -10.88 -8.54
C GLY A 37 4.57 -11.43 -7.11
N ALA A 38 4.75 -10.58 -6.11
CA ALA A 38 4.74 -10.98 -4.70
C ALA A 38 3.35 -11.41 -4.20
N PHE A 39 2.25 -11.02 -4.89
CA PHE A 39 0.87 -11.33 -4.52
C PHE A 39 0.22 -12.42 -5.38
N ASP A 40 0.99 -13.41 -5.80
CA ASP A 40 0.50 -14.55 -6.58
C ASP A 40 -0.27 -14.15 -7.84
N CYS A 41 0.06 -13.00 -8.44
CA CYS A 41 -0.51 -12.60 -9.70
C CYS A 41 -0.05 -13.59 -10.79
N PRO A 42 -0.97 -14.24 -11.53
CA PRO A 42 -0.59 -15.18 -12.56
C PRO A 42 0.34 -14.54 -13.60
N ASP A 43 1.37 -15.27 -13.99
CA ASP A 43 2.19 -14.89 -15.13
C ASP A 43 1.32 -14.89 -16.41
N ALA A 44 1.29 -13.76 -17.10
CA ALA A 44 0.51 -13.61 -18.33
C ALA A 44 1.00 -14.50 -19.49
N GLY A 45 2.17 -15.14 -19.35
CA GLY A 45 2.75 -16.09 -20.29
C GLY A 45 2.29 -17.53 -20.12
N GLN A 46 1.66 -17.88 -18.98
CA GLN A 46 1.28 -19.26 -18.66
C GLN A 46 -0.21 -19.38 -18.33
N ILE A 47 -0.77 -20.54 -18.67
CA ILE A 47 -2.14 -20.90 -18.29
C ILE A 47 -2.13 -21.31 -16.82
N ALA A 48 -2.83 -20.57 -15.98
CA ALA A 48 -3.02 -20.90 -14.58
C ALA A 48 -4.47 -21.37 -14.35
N PRO A 49 -4.73 -22.69 -14.36
CA PRO A 49 -6.10 -23.21 -14.21
C PRO A 49 -6.67 -22.98 -12.81
N ARG A 50 -5.83 -22.75 -11.83
CA ARG A 50 -6.22 -22.44 -10.46
C ARG A 50 -5.32 -21.34 -9.89
N ARG A 51 -5.92 -20.38 -9.20
CA ARG A 51 -5.18 -19.32 -8.51
C ARG A 51 -4.49 -19.91 -7.29
N THR A 52 -3.18 -19.73 -7.20
CA THR A 52 -2.42 -19.99 -5.99
C THR A 52 -2.70 -18.86 -5.00
N VAL A 53 -2.92 -19.20 -3.74
CA VAL A 53 -3.02 -18.24 -2.65
C VAL A 53 -1.93 -18.58 -1.66
N SER A 54 -1.00 -17.67 -1.46
CA SER A 54 0.08 -17.83 -0.49
C SER A 54 0.11 -16.65 0.48
N THR A 55 0.56 -16.89 1.70
CA THR A 55 0.88 -15.84 2.66
C THR A 55 2.35 -15.98 2.99
N THR A 56 3.17 -15.07 2.50
CA THR A 56 4.61 -15.16 2.62
C THR A 56 5.21 -13.93 3.29
N PRO A 57 6.35 -14.07 4.01
CA PRO A 57 7.09 -12.92 4.53
C PRO A 57 7.47 -11.89 3.44
N LEU A 58 7.66 -12.35 2.20
CA LEU A 58 7.96 -11.50 1.06
C LEU A 58 6.80 -10.56 0.71
N GLN A 59 5.55 -11.04 0.82
CA GLN A 59 4.35 -10.21 0.62
C GLN A 59 4.28 -9.10 1.66
N ALA A 60 4.49 -9.43 2.94
CA ALA A 60 4.51 -8.44 4.02
C ALA A 60 5.64 -7.41 3.83
N LEU A 61 6.84 -7.87 3.45
CA LEU A 61 7.97 -6.99 3.18
C LEU A 61 7.73 -6.08 1.97
N ASN A 62 7.07 -6.58 0.93
CA ASN A 62 6.71 -5.81 -0.24
C ASN A 62 5.67 -4.72 0.11
N LEU A 63 4.62 -5.06 0.85
CA LEU A 63 3.65 -4.08 1.36
C LEU A 63 4.34 -2.99 2.18
N LEU A 64 5.29 -3.37 3.04
CA LEU A 64 5.99 -2.42 3.89
C LEU A 64 6.91 -1.48 3.11
N ASN A 65 7.59 -1.95 2.06
CA ASN A 65 8.70 -1.25 1.41
C ASN A 65 8.46 -0.84 -0.05
N SER A 66 7.35 -1.26 -0.68
CA SER A 66 7.11 -0.86 -2.07
C SER A 66 6.97 0.66 -2.20
N ALA A 67 7.54 1.21 -3.27
CA ALA A 67 7.46 2.64 -3.55
C ALA A 67 6.01 3.14 -3.61
N PHE A 68 5.10 2.29 -4.10
CA PHE A 68 3.67 2.57 -4.13
C PHE A 68 3.10 2.73 -2.71
N MET A 69 3.35 1.77 -1.81
CA MET A 69 2.81 1.82 -0.44
C MET A 69 3.39 2.98 0.36
N VAL A 70 4.68 3.26 0.21
CA VAL A 70 5.32 4.43 0.84
C VAL A 70 4.68 5.73 0.35
N GLN A 71 4.37 5.84 -0.93
CA GLN A 71 3.68 7.01 -1.49
C GLN A 71 2.25 7.12 -0.97
N GLN A 72 1.49 6.02 -0.91
CA GLN A 72 0.13 6.02 -0.36
C GLN A 72 0.11 6.42 1.12
N ALA A 73 1.09 5.98 1.90
CA ALA A 73 1.22 6.38 3.31
C ALA A 73 1.42 7.89 3.46
N ARG A 74 2.18 8.53 2.55
CA ARG A 74 2.35 9.99 2.54
C ARG A 74 1.04 10.71 2.21
N PHE A 75 0.32 10.27 1.18
CA PHE A 75 -0.98 10.85 0.83
C PHE A 75 -2.02 10.70 1.93
N LEU A 76 -2.02 9.54 2.61
CA LEU A 76 -2.88 9.36 3.78
C LEU A 76 -2.49 10.31 4.91
N ALA A 77 -1.19 10.51 5.15
CA ALA A 77 -0.70 11.44 6.17
C ALA A 77 -1.11 12.89 5.86
N GLU A 78 -0.91 13.35 4.63
CA GLU A 78 -1.33 14.68 4.19
C GLU A 78 -2.85 14.91 4.37
N ARG A 79 -3.64 13.90 4.04
CA ARG A 79 -5.10 13.95 4.25
C ARG A 79 -5.45 14.01 5.73
N VAL A 80 -4.85 13.16 6.56
CA VAL A 80 -5.09 13.14 8.00
C VAL A 80 -4.69 14.46 8.65
N GLU A 81 -3.55 15.03 8.25
CA GLU A 81 -3.09 16.34 8.75
C GLU A 81 -4.06 17.46 8.36
N THR A 82 -4.57 17.44 7.14
CA THR A 82 -5.58 18.41 6.67
C THR A 82 -6.89 18.29 7.46
N ASP A 83 -7.32 17.05 7.73
CA ASP A 83 -8.60 16.76 8.37
C ASP A 83 -8.57 16.98 9.90
N ALA A 84 -7.46 16.69 10.57
CA ALA A 84 -7.34 16.63 12.04
C ALA A 84 -6.43 17.72 12.65
N GLY A 85 -5.70 18.47 11.81
CA GLY A 85 -4.79 19.51 12.26
C GLY A 85 -3.52 18.95 12.94
N PRO A 86 -2.83 19.75 13.77
CA PRO A 86 -1.52 19.42 14.30
C PRO A 86 -1.53 18.51 15.55
N ASP A 87 -2.70 18.24 16.14
CA ASP A 87 -2.76 17.38 17.34
C ASP A 87 -2.54 15.91 17.02
N ALA A 88 -1.49 15.31 17.56
CA ALA A 88 -1.14 13.93 17.30
C ALA A 88 -2.22 12.93 17.70
N SER A 89 -2.97 13.16 18.79
CA SER A 89 -4.05 12.30 19.22
C SER A 89 -5.24 12.35 18.26
N ALA A 90 -5.58 13.56 17.78
CA ALA A 90 -6.63 13.74 16.76
C ALA A 90 -6.22 13.08 15.43
N GLN A 91 -4.96 13.23 15.02
CA GLN A 91 -4.41 12.58 13.83
C GLN A 91 -4.50 11.04 13.91
N VAL A 92 -4.13 10.45 15.05
CA VAL A 92 -4.27 9.00 15.27
C VAL A 92 -5.73 8.56 15.13
N ARG A 93 -6.66 9.24 15.80
CA ARG A 93 -8.10 8.91 15.71
C ARG A 93 -8.60 9.01 14.27
N ARG A 94 -8.16 10.03 13.54
CA ARG A 94 -8.54 10.21 12.14
C ARG A 94 -7.97 9.13 11.23
N ALA A 95 -6.72 8.75 11.41
CA ALA A 95 -6.09 7.67 10.65
C ALA A 95 -6.81 6.33 10.86
N PHE A 96 -7.15 5.98 12.10
CA PHE A 96 -7.92 4.77 12.44
C PHE A 96 -9.32 4.80 11.84
N ALA A 97 -10.01 5.93 11.91
CA ALA A 97 -11.34 6.07 11.31
C ALA A 97 -11.33 5.90 9.79
N LEU A 98 -10.29 6.38 9.10
CA LEU A 98 -10.16 6.25 7.66
C LEU A 98 -9.78 4.84 7.23
N ALA A 99 -8.90 4.16 7.98
CA ALA A 99 -8.38 2.86 7.59
C ALA A 99 -9.20 1.68 8.12
N PHE A 100 -9.63 1.74 9.37
CA PHE A 100 -10.29 0.63 10.07
C PHE A 100 -11.77 0.89 10.36
N GLN A 101 -12.26 2.12 10.08
CA GLN A 101 -13.66 2.53 10.33
C GLN A 101 -14.08 2.38 11.81
N ARG A 102 -13.11 2.39 12.73
CA ARG A 102 -13.32 2.34 14.17
C ARG A 102 -12.39 3.31 14.90
N PRO A 103 -12.70 3.71 16.13
CA PRO A 103 -11.75 4.44 16.97
C PRO A 103 -10.62 3.50 17.46
N PRO A 104 -9.43 4.04 17.76
CA PRO A 104 -8.38 3.29 18.44
C PRO A 104 -8.76 2.98 19.88
N GLY A 105 -8.38 1.81 20.38
CA GLY A 105 -8.42 1.49 21.81
C GLY A 105 -7.40 2.34 22.59
N ALA A 106 -7.51 2.36 23.93
CA ALA A 106 -6.63 3.19 24.76
C ALA A 106 -5.14 2.87 24.54
N THR A 107 -4.78 1.60 24.54
CA THR A 107 -3.38 1.15 24.31
C THR A 107 -2.88 1.49 22.89
N GLU A 108 -3.76 1.32 21.90
CA GLU A 108 -3.46 1.67 20.50
C GLU A 108 -3.23 3.17 20.36
N LEU A 109 -4.06 3.99 20.98
CA LEU A 109 -3.96 5.44 20.96
C LEU A 109 -2.64 5.91 21.53
N ASP A 110 -2.24 5.37 22.70
CA ASP A 110 -0.99 5.75 23.36
C ASP A 110 0.24 5.36 22.54
N ALA A 111 0.25 4.11 22.03
CA ALA A 111 1.36 3.62 21.21
C ALA A 111 1.47 4.39 19.88
N ALA A 112 0.34 4.60 19.21
CA ALA A 112 0.30 5.33 17.93
C ALA A 112 0.65 6.81 18.09
N THR A 113 0.20 7.45 19.18
CA THR A 113 0.56 8.86 19.48
C THR A 113 2.05 9.01 19.73
N ARG A 114 2.66 8.04 20.42
CA ARG A 114 4.12 8.01 20.63
C ARG A 114 4.84 7.85 19.29
N LEU A 115 4.40 6.91 18.45
CA LEU A 115 4.96 6.70 17.11
C LEU A 115 4.91 7.98 16.25
N VAL A 116 3.78 8.70 16.27
CA VAL A 116 3.65 9.97 15.55
C VAL A 116 4.65 11.02 16.06
N LYS A 117 4.84 11.13 17.39
CA LYS A 117 5.77 12.09 17.98
C LYS A 117 7.24 11.78 17.68
N GLU A 118 7.60 10.50 17.62
CA GLU A 118 9.00 10.05 17.43
C GLU A 118 9.37 9.93 15.94
N HIS A 119 8.46 9.49 15.10
CA HIS A 119 8.74 9.11 13.70
C HIS A 119 7.86 9.82 12.66
N GLY A 120 6.92 10.63 13.11
CA GLY A 120 6.01 11.38 12.24
C GLY A 120 4.77 10.61 11.79
N LEU A 121 3.79 11.37 11.30
CA LEU A 121 2.49 10.84 10.89
C LEU A 121 2.57 9.86 9.73
N ALA A 122 3.50 10.06 8.78
CA ALA A 122 3.70 9.15 7.65
C ALA A 122 4.13 7.75 8.09
N ALA A 123 4.90 7.64 9.18
CA ALA A 123 5.29 6.34 9.76
C ALA A 123 4.07 5.60 10.33
N LEU A 124 3.18 6.29 11.04
CA LEU A 124 1.92 5.73 11.49
C LEU A 124 1.05 5.27 10.30
N CYS A 125 0.88 6.12 9.30
CA CYS A 125 0.07 5.77 8.12
C CYS A 125 0.63 4.54 7.40
N ARG A 126 1.96 4.41 7.31
CA ARG A 126 2.61 3.23 6.75
C ARG A 126 2.33 1.97 7.59
N ALA A 127 2.38 2.07 8.91
CA ALA A 127 2.04 0.95 9.81
C ALA A 127 0.58 0.54 9.67
N VAL A 128 -0.33 1.49 9.64
CA VAL A 128 -1.78 1.27 9.48
C VAL A 128 -2.10 0.58 8.15
N LEU A 129 -1.52 1.02 7.03
CA LEU A 129 -1.73 0.40 5.71
C LEU A 129 -1.12 -1.02 5.61
N ASN A 130 -0.26 -1.41 6.54
CA ASN A 130 0.34 -2.75 6.62
C ASN A 130 -0.29 -3.62 7.72
N ALA A 131 -1.24 -3.10 8.48
CA ALA A 131 -1.93 -3.87 9.51
C ALA A 131 -2.80 -4.97 8.88
N ASN A 132 -2.85 -6.13 9.52
CA ASN A 132 -3.70 -7.23 9.06
C ASN A 132 -5.16 -6.82 8.91
N GLU A 133 -5.66 -6.00 9.82
CA GLU A 133 -7.03 -5.45 9.80
C GLU A 133 -7.32 -4.60 8.55
N PHE A 134 -6.30 -3.99 7.94
CA PHE A 134 -6.44 -3.25 6.68
C PHE A 134 -6.31 -4.15 5.45
N VAL A 135 -5.41 -5.13 5.51
CA VAL A 135 -5.05 -5.97 4.35
C VAL A 135 -6.03 -7.12 4.12
N PHE A 136 -6.57 -7.68 5.20
CA PHE A 136 -7.52 -8.78 5.15
C PHE A 136 -8.91 -8.28 5.54
N VAL A 137 -9.86 -8.48 4.63
CA VAL A 137 -11.28 -8.20 4.88
C VAL A 137 -11.92 -9.55 5.19
N ASP A 138 -12.39 -9.72 6.42
CA ASP A 138 -13.17 -10.88 6.87
C ASP A 138 -14.62 -10.79 6.38
#